data_7554f8ad650b3072f5ba2fd80e59d9dc
#
_entry.id   7554f8ad650b3072f5ba2fd80e59d9dc
#
_cell.length_a   1.000
_cell.length_b   1.000
_cell.length_c   1.000
_cell.angle_alpha   90.00
_cell.angle_beta   90.00
_cell.angle_gamma   90.00
#
_symmetry.space_group_name_H-M   'P 1'
#
loop_
_entity.id
_entity.type
_entity.pdbx_description
1 polymer ?
#
loop_
_entity_poly.entity_id
_entity_poly.type
_entity_poly.pdbx_seq_one_letter_code
_entity_poly.pdbx_strand_id
1 'polypeptide(L)'
;MTSSIKCIRVTLWVAFAFCLEPASVVHAQVTLEVSKLTCEQLVGYKITTSEKIAMWLSGYHSGKTGNTSLDAQELSASAKKLRTYCARNGKTLVMDAVEAVVAGRRK
;
A
#
# COMPACT_ATOMS: atom_id res chain seq x y z
N MET A 1 -40.28 14.14 -54.43
CA MET A 1 -39.58 15.05 -53.51
C MET A 1 -39.83 14.81 -52.01
N THR A 2 -40.34 13.66 -51.65
CA THR A 2 -40.62 13.34 -50.22
C THR A 2 -39.75 12.19 -49.65
N SER A 3 -38.75 11.75 -50.40
CA SER A 3 -37.91 10.58 -50.00
C SER A 3 -36.60 10.92 -49.29
N SER A 4 -36.21 12.19 -49.28
CA SER A 4 -34.86 12.56 -48.72
C SER A 4 -34.81 12.87 -47.24
N ILE A 5 -35.97 13.00 -46.58
CA ILE A 5 -35.99 13.44 -45.16
C ILE A 5 -35.94 12.26 -44.17
N LYS A 6 -36.19 11.04 -44.63
CA LYS A 6 -36.19 9.86 -43.74
C LYS A 6 -34.82 9.27 -43.44
N CYS A 7 -33.82 9.52 -44.28
CA CYS A 7 -32.46 9.00 -44.03
C CYS A 7 -31.63 9.79 -43.04
N ILE A 8 -31.93 11.07 -42.83
CA ILE A 8 -31.16 11.94 -41.93
C ILE A 8 -31.48 11.67 -40.44
N ARG A 9 -32.69 11.16 -40.15
CA ARG A 9 -33.10 10.87 -38.77
C ARG A 9 -32.54 9.58 -38.20
N VAL A 10 -32.19 8.63 -39.04
CA VAL A 10 -31.64 7.33 -38.58
C VAL A 10 -30.16 7.42 -38.28
N THR A 11 -29.43 8.27 -38.99
CA THR A 11 -27.98 8.48 -38.78
C THR A 11 -27.65 9.26 -37.49
N LEU A 12 -28.59 10.07 -36.99
CA LEU A 12 -28.33 10.84 -35.76
C LEU A 12 -28.44 10.03 -34.47
N TRP A 13 -29.15 8.88 -34.51
CA TRP A 13 -29.33 8.02 -33.34
C TRP A 13 -28.19 7.03 -33.12
N VAL A 14 -27.44 6.70 -34.17
CA VAL A 14 -26.31 5.76 -34.08
C VAL A 14 -25.04 6.44 -33.55
N ALA A 15 -24.92 7.76 -33.68
CA ALA A 15 -23.73 8.50 -33.24
C ALA A 15 -23.69 8.77 -31.72
N PHE A 16 -24.79 8.58 -30.99
CA PHE A 16 -24.84 8.88 -29.56
C PHE A 16 -24.63 7.69 -28.66
N ALA A 17 -24.50 6.48 -29.20
CA ALA A 17 -24.35 5.25 -28.42
C ALA A 17 -22.87 4.87 -28.17
N PHE A 18 -21.89 5.67 -28.61
CA PHE A 18 -20.46 5.28 -28.57
C PHE A 18 -19.60 5.99 -27.54
N CYS A 19 -20.18 6.74 -26.61
CA CYS A 19 -19.43 7.52 -25.59
C CYS A 19 -19.61 7.05 -24.16
N LEU A 20 -20.02 5.78 -23.92
CA LEU A 20 -19.88 5.18 -22.59
C LEU A 20 -18.67 4.24 -22.58
N GLU A 21 -17.49 4.80 -22.72
CA GLU A 21 -16.30 4.08 -22.30
C GLU A 21 -16.30 4.03 -20.75
N PRO A 22 -16.27 2.83 -20.14
CA PRO A 22 -16.10 2.76 -18.69
C PRO A 22 -14.76 3.40 -18.37
N ALA A 23 -14.78 4.44 -17.53
CA ALA A 23 -13.57 5.05 -17.01
C ALA A 23 -12.76 3.95 -16.30
N SER A 24 -11.70 3.49 -16.95
CA SER A 24 -10.76 2.55 -16.35
C SER A 24 -10.13 3.24 -15.15
N VAL A 25 -10.45 2.76 -13.95
CA VAL A 25 -9.82 3.25 -12.72
C VAL A 25 -8.37 2.80 -12.77
N VAL A 26 -7.50 3.68 -13.24
CA VAL A 26 -6.05 3.45 -13.21
C VAL A 26 -5.63 3.50 -11.75
N HIS A 27 -5.43 2.34 -11.13
CA HIS A 27 -4.78 2.25 -9.84
C HIS A 27 -3.31 2.59 -10.02
N ALA A 28 -2.89 3.74 -9.53
CA ALA A 28 -1.48 4.09 -9.49
C ALA A 28 -0.75 3.12 -8.56
N GLN A 29 0.22 2.38 -9.11
CA GLN A 29 1.11 1.54 -8.30
C GLN A 29 2.06 2.45 -7.53
N VAL A 30 2.04 2.35 -6.21
CA VAL A 30 2.96 3.06 -5.33
C VAL A 30 4.06 2.10 -4.90
N THR A 31 5.29 2.40 -5.31
CA THR A 31 6.48 1.68 -4.89
C THR A 31 7.12 2.41 -3.72
N LEU A 32 7.35 1.69 -2.62
CA LEU A 32 8.01 2.21 -1.43
C LEU A 32 9.42 1.62 -1.29
N GLU A 33 10.41 2.51 -1.16
CA GLU A 33 11.78 2.12 -0.83
C GLU A 33 11.92 2.02 0.68
N VAL A 34 11.67 0.82 1.24
CA VAL A 34 11.59 0.61 2.69
C VAL A 34 12.91 0.86 3.41
N SER A 35 14.04 0.66 2.71
CA SER A 35 15.37 0.92 3.28
C SER A 35 15.64 2.39 3.60
N LYS A 36 14.89 3.29 2.97
CA LYS A 36 15.00 4.75 3.18
C LYS A 36 13.85 5.32 4.01
N LEU A 37 12.90 4.47 4.39
CA LEU A 37 11.73 4.87 5.14
C LEU A 37 12.10 5.26 6.57
N THR A 38 11.69 6.45 7.01
CA THR A 38 11.85 6.90 8.39
C THR A 38 10.64 6.53 9.24
N CYS A 39 10.83 6.48 10.56
CA CYS A 39 9.76 6.25 11.53
C CYS A 39 8.63 7.29 11.41
N GLU A 40 8.96 8.56 11.19
CA GLU A 40 7.98 9.62 11.00
C GLU A 40 7.10 9.35 9.78
N GLN A 41 7.71 8.92 8.69
CA GLN A 41 6.98 8.55 7.48
C GLN A 41 6.10 7.32 7.72
N LEU A 42 6.60 6.29 8.42
CA LEU A 42 5.83 5.09 8.75
C LEU A 42 4.55 5.42 9.51
N VAL A 43 4.63 6.31 10.50
CA VAL A 43 3.48 6.71 11.32
C VAL A 43 2.53 7.63 10.55
N GLY A 44 3.07 8.49 9.67
CA GLY A 44 2.32 9.49 8.90
C GLY A 44 1.76 9.00 7.56
N TYR A 45 2.13 7.83 7.08
CA TYR A 45 1.71 7.36 5.76
C TYR A 45 0.21 7.12 5.66
N LYS A 46 -0.39 7.77 4.65
CA LYS A 46 -1.80 7.58 4.26
C LYS A 46 -1.98 6.59 3.10
N ILE A 47 -0.89 6.19 2.44
CA ILE A 47 -0.92 5.36 1.22
C ILE A 47 -1.04 3.88 1.55
N THR A 48 -0.46 3.46 2.67
CA THR A 48 -0.58 2.10 3.20
C THR A 48 -0.61 2.14 4.72
N THR A 49 -1.13 1.08 5.33
CA THR A 49 -1.13 1.01 6.80
C THR A 49 0.26 0.67 7.32
N SER A 50 0.67 1.32 8.40
CA SER A 50 1.93 1.02 9.10
C SER A 50 2.03 -0.46 9.50
N GLU A 51 0.90 -1.11 9.70
CA GLU A 51 0.81 -2.54 10.01
C GLU A 51 1.32 -3.42 8.84
N LYS A 52 0.93 -3.12 7.60
CA LYS A 52 1.41 -3.86 6.41
C LYS A 52 2.92 -3.73 6.24
N ILE A 53 3.47 -2.54 6.46
CA ILE A 53 4.92 -2.32 6.42
C ILE A 53 5.61 -3.09 7.55
N ALA A 54 5.05 -3.07 8.76
CA ALA A 54 5.58 -3.81 9.89
C ALA A 54 5.58 -5.34 9.65
N MET A 55 4.53 -5.86 9.02
CA MET A 55 4.45 -7.27 8.63
C MET A 55 5.53 -7.62 7.60
N TRP A 56 5.71 -6.79 6.58
CA TRP A 56 6.76 -6.98 5.59
C TRP A 56 8.16 -6.98 6.24
N LEU A 57 8.42 -6.01 7.11
CA LEU A 57 9.68 -5.89 7.84
C LEU A 57 9.96 -7.08 8.76
N SER A 58 8.92 -7.58 9.43
CA SER A 58 9.02 -8.79 10.25
C SER A 58 9.41 -10.00 9.41
N GLY A 59 8.78 -10.17 8.24
CA GLY A 59 9.13 -11.23 7.29
C GLY A 59 10.56 -11.09 6.75
N TYR A 60 10.96 -9.88 6.40
CA TYR A 60 12.33 -9.60 5.95
C TYR A 60 13.37 -9.95 7.01
N HIS A 61 13.14 -9.54 8.27
CA HIS A 61 14.03 -9.86 9.38
C HIS A 61 14.11 -11.38 9.63
N SER A 62 12.96 -12.05 9.64
CA SER A 62 12.90 -13.51 9.81
C SER A 62 13.63 -14.24 8.67
N GLY A 63 13.49 -13.77 7.44
CA GLY A 63 14.21 -14.30 6.28
C GLY A 63 15.74 -14.16 6.41
N LYS A 64 16.22 -13.02 6.90
CA LYS A 64 17.66 -12.81 7.17
C LYS A 64 18.22 -13.78 8.21
N THR A 65 17.42 -14.15 9.20
CA THR A 65 17.83 -15.06 10.29
C THR A 65 17.52 -16.53 10.00
N GLY A 66 16.95 -16.85 8.84
CA GLY A 66 16.54 -18.21 8.47
C GLY A 66 15.37 -18.75 9.29
N ASN A 67 14.64 -17.87 9.99
CA ASN A 67 13.46 -18.26 10.77
C ASN A 67 12.22 -18.33 9.85
N THR A 68 11.65 -19.52 9.73
CA THR A 68 10.45 -19.79 8.93
C THR A 68 9.19 -19.96 9.78
N SER A 69 9.30 -19.89 11.11
CA SER A 69 8.15 -19.95 12.00
C SER A 69 7.52 -18.57 12.16
N LEU A 70 6.20 -18.53 12.07
CA LEU A 70 5.41 -17.33 12.25
C LEU A 70 4.42 -17.52 13.40
N ASP A 71 4.53 -16.68 14.42
CA ASP A 71 3.49 -16.51 15.43
C ASP A 71 2.63 -15.30 15.08
N ALA A 72 1.37 -15.53 14.77
CA ALA A 72 0.44 -14.49 14.32
C ALA A 72 0.14 -13.47 15.42
N GLN A 73 0.06 -13.90 16.69
CA GLN A 73 -0.16 -12.99 17.82
C GLN A 73 1.07 -12.12 18.06
N GLU A 74 2.25 -12.73 17.99
CA GLU A 74 3.50 -12.02 18.14
C GLU A 74 3.74 -11.01 17.00
N LEU A 75 3.35 -11.34 15.77
CA LEU A 75 3.42 -10.45 14.63
C LEU A 75 2.61 -9.18 14.86
N SER A 76 1.37 -9.31 15.31
CA SER A 76 0.49 -8.18 15.63
C SER A 76 1.04 -7.33 16.78
N ALA A 77 1.53 -7.96 17.85
CA ALA A 77 2.16 -7.27 18.98
C ALA A 77 3.43 -6.52 18.56
N SER A 78 4.21 -7.09 17.65
CA SER A 78 5.43 -6.48 17.12
C SER A 78 5.13 -5.25 16.26
N ALA A 79 4.10 -5.30 15.44
CA ALA A 79 3.64 -4.17 14.66
C ALA A 79 3.25 -2.99 15.56
N LYS A 80 2.53 -3.26 16.64
CA LYS A 80 2.16 -2.26 17.63
C LYS A 80 3.37 -1.68 18.35
N LYS A 81 4.32 -2.51 18.77
CA LYS A 81 5.59 -2.07 19.40
C LYS A 81 6.41 -1.19 18.46
N LEU A 82 6.51 -1.57 17.19
CA LEU A 82 7.21 -0.79 16.18
C LEU A 82 6.58 0.61 16.02
N ARG A 83 5.26 0.68 15.93
CA ARG A 83 4.57 1.98 15.86
C ARG A 83 4.83 2.84 17.08
N THR A 84 4.79 2.26 18.28
CA THR A 84 5.05 2.98 19.53
C THR A 84 6.49 3.47 19.59
N TYR A 85 7.45 2.66 19.16
CA TYR A 85 8.86 3.05 19.06
C TYR A 85 9.03 4.20 18.05
N CYS A 86 8.47 4.06 16.87
CA CYS A 86 8.56 5.06 15.81
C CYS A 86 7.90 6.40 16.17
N ALA A 87 6.83 6.39 16.94
CA ALA A 87 6.19 7.62 17.44
C ALA A 87 7.12 8.48 18.30
N ARG A 88 8.11 7.86 18.94
CA ARG A 88 9.09 8.55 19.80
C ARG A 88 10.43 8.81 19.10
N ASN A 89 10.69 8.14 17.98
CA ASN A 89 11.98 8.12 17.29
C ASN A 89 11.81 8.43 15.79
N GLY A 90 11.14 9.52 15.45
CA GLY A 90 10.72 9.87 14.10
C GLY A 90 11.83 9.87 13.04
N LYS A 91 13.05 10.28 13.40
CA LYS A 91 14.20 10.36 12.48
C LYS A 91 14.91 9.03 12.25
N THR A 92 14.62 8.01 13.04
CA THR A 92 15.22 6.67 12.90
C THR A 92 14.70 5.99 11.62
N LEU A 93 15.57 5.29 10.91
CA LEU A 93 15.15 4.44 9.80
C LEU A 93 14.31 3.28 10.33
N VAL A 94 13.27 2.92 9.60
CA VAL A 94 12.34 1.86 10.01
C VAL A 94 13.04 0.50 10.10
N MET A 95 14.05 0.26 9.25
CA MET A 95 14.87 -0.95 9.32
C MET A 95 15.60 -1.06 10.67
N ASP A 96 16.20 0.03 11.14
CA ASP A 96 16.90 0.06 12.43
C ASP A 96 15.91 -0.04 13.61
N ALA A 97 14.75 0.57 13.48
CA ALA A 97 13.68 0.48 14.46
C ALA A 97 13.18 -0.96 14.65
N VAL A 98 13.05 -1.73 13.57
CA VAL A 98 12.68 -3.15 13.65
C VAL A 98 13.73 -3.94 14.41
N GLU A 99 15.01 -3.73 14.12
CA GLU A 99 16.10 -4.42 14.82
C GLU A 99 16.10 -4.09 16.31
N ALA A 100 15.89 -2.83 16.69
CA ALA A 100 15.77 -2.40 18.08
C ALA A 100 14.60 -3.08 18.82
N VAL A 101 13.44 -3.16 18.18
CA VAL A 101 12.23 -3.81 18.73
C VAL A 101 12.44 -5.31 18.89
N VAL A 102 13.07 -5.97 17.91
CA VAL A 102 13.37 -7.41 17.94
C VAL A 102 14.48 -7.73 18.95
N ALA A 103 15.54 -6.91 19.03
CA ALA A 103 16.62 -7.10 20.01
C ALA A 103 16.11 -6.96 21.45
N GLY A 104 15.20 -6.03 21.72
CA GLY A 104 14.53 -5.89 23.02
C GLY A 104 13.74 -7.13 23.45
N ARG A 105 13.42 -8.01 22.53
CA ARG A 105 12.69 -9.25 22.77
C ARG A 105 13.60 -10.42 23.23
N ARG A 106 14.88 -10.37 22.89
CA ARG A 106 15.86 -11.45 23.25
C ARG A 106 16.39 -11.34 24.69
N LYS A 107 15.95 -10.33 25.42
CA LYS A 107 16.22 -10.19 26.84
C LYS A 107 15.06 -10.68 27.69
#